data_9e33e04bd9ab29e3d407ca533c9a1ff8
#
_entry.id   9e33e04bd9ab29e3d407ca533c9a1ff8
#
_cell.length_a   1.000
_cell.length_b   1.000
_cell.length_c   1.000
_cell.angle_alpha   90.00
_cell.angle_beta   90.00
_cell.angle_gamma   90.00
#
_symmetry.space_group_name_H-M   'P 1'
#
loop_
_entity.id
_entity.type
_entity.pdbx_description
1 polymer ?
#
loop_
_entity_poly.entity_id
_entity_poly.type
_entity_poly.pdbx_seq_one_letter_code
_entity_poly.pdbx_strand_id
1 'polypeptide(L)'
;MINKKKALIKGKVISYIDEGTGQILLFIHGNPTSSYLWRNIISPLKTKYRCIAPDLIGMGESDKLDNPSQENYSLKEHIKWFDDFINGIKLNKKIILVIHDWGSAIGFDFAKKNPKRIAGIVYMEAIVRPMKWNEWPENATKVFKLLRSEAGEELILEKNIFVERI
;
A
#
# COMPACT_ATOMS: atom_id res chain seq x y z
N MET A 1 2.25 15.68 -15.12
CA MET A 1 1.84 15.35 -13.73
C MET A 1 0.76 14.27 -13.81
N ILE A 2 0.81 13.25 -12.97
CA ILE A 2 -0.28 12.27 -12.85
C ILE A 2 -1.42 12.95 -12.08
N ASN A 3 -2.61 12.96 -12.68
CA ASN A 3 -3.79 13.54 -12.01
C ASN A 3 -4.38 12.51 -11.04
N LYS A 4 -4.50 12.84 -9.77
CA LYS A 4 -5.09 11.98 -8.76
C LYS A 4 -6.53 12.39 -8.45
N LYS A 5 -7.37 11.40 -8.27
CA LYS A 5 -8.73 11.54 -7.76
C LYS A 5 -8.72 11.45 -6.22
N LYS A 6 -9.81 11.87 -5.60
CA LYS A 6 -10.01 11.82 -4.16
C LYS A 6 -11.30 11.07 -3.84
N ALA A 7 -11.23 10.16 -2.88
CA ALA A 7 -12.40 9.46 -2.33
C ALA A 7 -12.51 9.76 -0.83
N LEU A 8 -13.68 10.16 -0.37
CA LEU A 8 -13.95 10.33 1.07
C LEU A 8 -14.32 8.99 1.68
N ILE A 9 -13.48 8.48 2.56
CA ILE A 9 -13.63 7.18 3.23
C ILE A 9 -13.59 7.41 4.73
N LYS A 10 -14.68 7.12 5.43
CA LYS A 10 -14.78 7.31 6.90
C LYS A 10 -14.30 8.70 7.37
N GLY A 11 -14.65 9.75 6.63
CA GLY A 11 -14.27 11.13 6.96
C GLY A 11 -12.83 11.52 6.61
N LYS A 12 -12.03 10.63 6.03
CA LYS A 12 -10.68 10.90 5.54
C LYS A 12 -10.61 10.78 4.02
N VAL A 13 -9.78 11.60 3.41
CA VAL A 13 -9.56 11.59 1.96
C VAL A 13 -8.49 10.55 1.62
N ILE A 14 -8.84 9.61 0.74
CA ILE A 14 -7.89 8.73 0.08
C ILE A 14 -7.63 9.27 -1.33
N SER A 15 -6.38 9.64 -1.60
CA SER A 15 -5.91 10.07 -2.91
C SER A 15 -5.53 8.85 -3.75
N TYR A 16 -5.88 8.82 -5.04
CA TYR A 16 -5.58 7.69 -5.90
C TYR A 16 -5.48 8.08 -7.37
N ILE A 17 -4.67 7.35 -8.10
CA ILE A 17 -4.62 7.37 -9.56
C ILE A 17 -5.79 6.53 -10.08
N ASP A 18 -6.49 6.99 -11.13
CA ASP A 18 -7.48 6.21 -11.85
C ASP A 18 -7.49 6.68 -13.31
N GLU A 19 -6.67 6.03 -14.12
CA GLU A 19 -6.44 6.37 -15.50
C GLU A 19 -6.62 5.17 -16.43
N GLY A 20 -7.05 5.45 -17.67
CA GLY A 20 -7.29 4.44 -18.69
C GLY A 20 -8.63 3.74 -18.56
N THR A 21 -8.83 2.72 -19.39
CA THR A 21 -10.08 1.95 -19.49
C THR A 21 -9.80 0.45 -19.69
N GLY A 22 -10.81 -0.41 -19.58
CA GLY A 22 -10.67 -1.84 -19.84
C GLY A 22 -10.48 -2.68 -18.57
N GLN A 23 -9.62 -3.72 -18.65
CA GLN A 23 -9.29 -4.59 -17.52
C GLN A 23 -8.61 -3.79 -16.43
N ILE A 24 -9.04 -3.98 -15.20
CA ILE A 24 -8.51 -3.23 -14.07
C ILE A 24 -7.19 -3.84 -13.60
N LEU A 25 -6.15 -2.98 -13.51
CA LEU A 25 -4.93 -3.21 -12.78
C LEU A 25 -4.99 -2.38 -11.50
N LEU A 26 -4.98 -3.04 -10.35
CA LEU A 26 -5.00 -2.39 -9.04
C LEU A 26 -3.62 -2.50 -8.41
N PHE A 27 -2.94 -1.37 -8.32
CA PHE A 27 -1.57 -1.25 -7.82
C PHE A 27 -1.59 -0.92 -6.34
N ILE A 28 -0.90 -1.71 -5.51
CA ILE A 28 -0.79 -1.47 -4.08
C ILE A 28 0.68 -1.33 -3.71
N HIS A 29 1.06 -0.13 -3.29
CA HIS A 29 2.43 0.17 -2.84
C HIS A 29 2.65 -0.28 -1.40
N GLY A 30 3.90 -0.23 -0.94
CA GLY A 30 4.29 -0.52 0.43
C GLY A 30 4.84 0.69 1.17
N ASN A 31 5.66 0.43 2.16
CA ASN A 31 6.25 1.43 3.03
C ASN A 31 7.75 1.63 2.73
N PRO A 32 8.27 2.85 2.65
CA PRO A 32 7.66 4.17 2.89
C PRO A 32 7.25 4.91 1.60
N THR A 33 6.59 4.27 0.68
CA THR A 33 6.29 4.80 -0.65
C THR A 33 4.84 5.33 -0.80
N SER A 34 4.44 5.59 -2.02
CA SER A 34 3.08 6.00 -2.40
C SER A 34 2.74 5.50 -3.81
N SER A 35 1.58 5.84 -4.33
CA SER A 35 1.22 5.54 -5.72
C SER A 35 2.23 6.08 -6.75
N TYR A 36 3.08 7.04 -6.38
CA TYR A 36 4.14 7.58 -7.22
C TYR A 36 5.16 6.51 -7.64
N LEU A 37 5.33 5.45 -6.86
CA LEU A 37 6.11 4.27 -7.21
C LEU A 37 5.77 3.75 -8.62
N TRP A 38 4.49 3.77 -8.97
CA TRP A 38 3.95 3.17 -10.18
C TRP A 38 3.94 4.08 -11.41
N ARG A 39 4.42 5.33 -11.31
CA ARG A 39 4.32 6.36 -12.35
C ARG A 39 4.82 5.92 -13.73
N ASN A 40 5.97 5.24 -13.78
CA ASN A 40 6.58 4.80 -15.03
C ASN A 40 5.93 3.51 -15.58
N ILE A 41 5.25 2.75 -14.72
CA ILE A 41 4.53 1.52 -15.08
C ILE A 41 3.12 1.85 -15.57
N ILE A 42 2.41 2.73 -14.87
CA ILE A 42 1.06 3.16 -15.27
C ILE A 42 1.06 3.88 -16.60
N SER A 43 2.06 4.73 -16.87
CA SER A 43 2.11 5.56 -18.07
C SER A 43 1.91 4.78 -19.39
N PRO A 44 2.63 3.70 -19.67
CA PRO A 44 2.39 2.87 -20.87
C PRO A 44 1.15 1.98 -20.74
N LEU A 45 0.80 1.51 -19.54
CA LEU A 45 -0.28 0.54 -19.37
C LEU A 45 -1.68 1.15 -19.46
N LYS A 46 -1.85 2.43 -19.12
CA LYS A 46 -3.15 3.13 -19.17
C LYS A 46 -3.75 3.23 -20.56
N THR A 47 -2.98 2.99 -21.62
CA THR A 47 -3.47 2.95 -22.99
C THR A 47 -4.32 1.70 -23.29
N LYS A 48 -4.15 0.63 -22.49
CA LYS A 48 -4.81 -0.67 -22.68
C LYS A 48 -5.61 -1.14 -21.45
N TYR A 49 -5.31 -0.61 -20.29
CA TYR A 49 -5.86 -1.03 -19.00
C TYR A 49 -6.38 0.17 -18.20
N ARG A 50 -7.35 -0.07 -17.33
CA ARG A 50 -7.68 0.89 -16.28
C ARG A 50 -6.76 0.68 -15.10
N CYS A 51 -5.86 1.62 -14.84
CA CYS A 51 -4.88 1.59 -13.78
C CYS A 51 -5.40 2.37 -12.57
N ILE A 52 -5.56 1.69 -11.44
CA ILE A 52 -5.97 2.28 -10.17
C ILE A 52 -4.84 2.08 -9.17
N ALA A 53 -4.39 3.15 -8.53
CA ALA A 53 -3.33 3.10 -7.53
C ALA A 53 -3.63 4.08 -6.38
N PRO A 54 -4.17 3.62 -5.24
CA PRO A 54 -4.34 4.47 -4.08
C PRO A 54 -2.99 4.80 -3.43
N ASP A 55 -2.93 5.98 -2.80
CA ASP A 55 -2.03 6.22 -1.69
C ASP A 55 -2.68 5.61 -0.44
N LEU A 56 -2.00 4.71 0.25
CA LEU A 56 -2.51 4.13 1.49
C LEU A 56 -2.72 5.23 2.54
N ILE A 57 -3.66 5.01 3.47
CA ILE A 57 -3.92 5.99 4.54
C ILE A 57 -2.62 6.35 5.26
N GLY A 58 -2.39 7.65 5.48
CA GLY A 58 -1.17 8.17 6.09
C GLY A 58 0.01 8.36 5.13
N MET A 59 -0.09 7.91 3.87
CA MET A 59 0.99 7.94 2.88
C MET A 59 0.62 8.80 1.67
N GLY A 60 1.64 9.29 0.97
CA GLY A 60 1.46 10.13 -0.22
C GLY A 60 0.57 11.34 0.02
N GLU A 61 -0.46 11.51 -0.81
CA GLU A 61 -1.44 12.61 -0.72
C GLU A 61 -2.74 12.21 -0.01
N SER A 62 -2.82 11.00 0.54
CA SER A 62 -3.92 10.60 1.41
C SER A 62 -3.80 11.25 2.78
N ASP A 63 -4.96 11.46 3.43
CA ASP A 63 -5.00 12.04 4.78
C ASP A 63 -4.24 11.17 5.78
N LYS A 64 -3.74 11.82 6.82
CA LYS A 64 -3.20 11.20 8.00
C LYS A 64 -4.28 11.05 9.08
N LEU A 65 -4.12 10.05 9.93
CA LEU A 65 -4.99 9.88 11.09
C LEU A 65 -4.66 10.93 12.15
N ASP A 66 -5.69 11.44 12.85
CA ASP A 66 -5.53 12.52 13.83
C ASP A 66 -4.69 12.09 15.04
N ASN A 67 -4.78 10.80 15.40
CA ASN A 67 -4.03 10.22 16.52
C ASN A 67 -3.14 9.08 16.01
N PRO A 68 -1.97 9.39 15.44
CA PRO A 68 -1.08 8.36 14.93
C PRO A 68 -0.57 7.48 16.08
N SER A 69 -0.65 6.17 15.90
CA SER A 69 -0.14 5.18 16.84
C SER A 69 0.23 3.89 16.09
N GLN A 70 0.98 3.03 16.75
CA GLN A 70 1.29 1.69 16.20
C GLN A 70 0.03 0.86 15.93
N GLU A 71 -1.03 1.06 16.69
CA GLU A 71 -2.30 0.36 16.52
C GLU A 71 -3.04 0.88 15.30
N ASN A 72 -3.16 2.21 15.16
CA ASN A 72 -3.93 2.86 14.09
C ASN A 72 -3.30 2.72 12.71
N TYR A 73 -1.98 2.51 12.63
CA TYR A 73 -1.25 2.24 11.39
C TYR A 73 -0.76 0.80 11.28
N SER A 74 -1.34 -0.12 12.07
CA SER A 74 -1.04 -1.54 11.95
C SER A 74 -1.47 -2.11 10.58
N LEU A 75 -0.85 -3.21 10.15
CA LEU A 75 -1.27 -3.92 8.93
C LEU A 75 -2.77 -4.22 8.92
N LYS A 76 -3.32 -4.60 10.06
CA LYS A 76 -4.77 -4.89 10.22
C LYS A 76 -5.63 -3.67 9.90
N GLU A 77 -5.22 -2.48 10.34
CA GLU A 77 -5.95 -1.24 10.04
C GLU A 77 -5.77 -0.82 8.58
N HIS A 78 -4.56 -0.94 8.01
CA HIS A 78 -4.35 -0.70 6.58
C HIS A 78 -5.21 -1.61 5.69
N ILE A 79 -5.38 -2.89 6.05
CA ILE A 79 -6.29 -3.81 5.35
C ILE A 79 -7.74 -3.30 5.40
N LYS A 80 -8.22 -2.84 6.57
CA LYS A 80 -9.57 -2.29 6.70
C LYS A 80 -9.76 -1.02 5.86
N TRP A 81 -8.81 -0.09 5.94
CA TRP A 81 -8.86 1.13 5.13
C TRP A 81 -8.86 0.83 3.63
N PHE A 82 -8.09 -0.15 3.20
CA PHE A 82 -8.06 -0.61 1.82
C PHE A 82 -9.38 -1.24 1.38
N ASP A 83 -9.96 -2.14 2.19
CA ASP A 83 -11.27 -2.74 1.93
C ASP A 83 -12.37 -1.66 1.80
N ASP A 84 -12.37 -0.68 2.72
CA ASP A 84 -13.32 0.44 2.69
C ASP A 84 -13.11 1.34 1.45
N PHE A 85 -11.87 1.60 1.06
CA PHE A 85 -11.56 2.33 -0.18
C PHE A 85 -12.11 1.60 -1.40
N ILE A 86 -11.86 0.31 -1.55
CA ILE A 86 -12.36 -0.49 -2.69
C ILE A 86 -13.88 -0.49 -2.76
N ASN A 87 -14.56 -0.56 -1.61
CA ASN A 87 -16.00 -0.47 -1.52
C ASN A 87 -16.50 0.95 -1.87
N GLY A 88 -15.81 1.98 -1.37
CA GLY A 88 -16.17 3.38 -1.59
C GLY A 88 -16.10 3.81 -3.05
N ILE A 89 -15.12 3.32 -3.81
CA ILE A 89 -15.01 3.59 -5.26
C ILE A 89 -15.85 2.64 -6.12
N LYS A 90 -16.64 1.75 -5.49
CA LYS A 90 -17.57 0.81 -6.15
C LYS A 90 -16.92 -0.01 -7.27
N LEU A 91 -15.77 -0.58 -6.99
CA LEU A 91 -15.00 -1.35 -7.95
C LEU A 91 -15.58 -2.77 -8.09
N ASN A 92 -16.51 -2.99 -9.03
CA ASN A 92 -17.29 -4.21 -9.15
C ASN A 92 -16.80 -5.21 -10.23
N LYS A 93 -15.73 -4.88 -10.96
CA LYS A 93 -15.17 -5.75 -12.01
C LYS A 93 -14.06 -6.64 -11.46
N LYS A 94 -13.69 -7.69 -12.21
CA LYS A 94 -12.51 -8.49 -11.92
C LYS A 94 -11.24 -7.66 -12.00
N ILE A 95 -10.30 -7.92 -11.10
CA ILE A 95 -9.11 -7.11 -10.86
C ILE A 95 -7.87 -7.99 -11.06
N ILE A 96 -6.86 -7.45 -11.70
CA ILE A 96 -5.49 -7.95 -11.62
C ILE A 96 -4.78 -7.10 -10.55
N LEU A 97 -4.31 -7.73 -9.49
CA LEU A 97 -3.51 -7.08 -8.45
C LEU A 97 -2.07 -6.92 -8.93
N VAL A 98 -1.49 -5.75 -8.69
CA VAL A 98 -0.05 -5.48 -8.88
C VAL A 98 0.47 -4.97 -7.53
N ILE A 99 1.20 -5.79 -6.82
CA ILE A 99 1.46 -5.62 -5.39
C ILE A 99 2.96 -5.69 -5.07
N HIS A 100 3.39 -4.84 -4.16
CA HIS A 100 4.80 -4.70 -3.76
C HIS A 100 4.91 -4.46 -2.26
N ASP A 101 5.94 -5.01 -1.60
CA ASP A 101 6.27 -4.82 -0.19
C ASP A 101 5.04 -5.05 0.73
N TRP A 102 4.72 -4.16 1.69
CA TRP A 102 3.51 -4.24 2.53
C TRP A 102 2.21 -4.23 1.75
N GLY A 103 2.19 -3.61 0.56
CA GLY A 103 1.06 -3.70 -0.35
C GLY A 103 0.75 -5.12 -0.79
N SER A 104 1.73 -6.02 -0.78
CA SER A 104 1.52 -7.44 -1.08
C SER A 104 0.76 -8.15 0.06
N ALA A 105 1.08 -7.87 1.31
CA ALA A 105 0.34 -8.43 2.44
C ALA A 105 -1.14 -8.00 2.42
N ILE A 106 -1.40 -6.72 2.09
CA ILE A 106 -2.76 -6.17 1.92
C ILE A 106 -3.45 -6.84 0.72
N GLY A 107 -2.78 -6.94 -0.42
CA GLY A 107 -3.33 -7.51 -1.64
C GLY A 107 -3.62 -9.00 -1.55
N PHE A 108 -2.78 -9.78 -0.89
CA PHE A 108 -3.03 -11.20 -0.65
C PHE A 108 -4.21 -11.43 0.30
N ASP A 109 -4.35 -10.61 1.36
CA ASP A 109 -5.52 -10.67 2.24
C ASP A 109 -6.81 -10.35 1.46
N PHE A 110 -6.78 -9.29 0.65
CA PHE A 110 -7.91 -8.94 -0.23
C PHE A 110 -8.25 -10.06 -1.20
N ALA A 111 -7.26 -10.67 -1.85
CA ALA A 111 -7.45 -11.78 -2.78
C ALA A 111 -8.07 -13.01 -2.08
N LYS A 112 -7.59 -13.34 -0.88
CA LYS A 112 -8.13 -14.43 -0.05
C LYS A 112 -9.60 -14.22 0.30
N LYS A 113 -9.99 -13.00 0.66
CA LYS A 113 -11.38 -12.64 0.99
C LYS A 113 -12.28 -12.58 -0.24
N ASN A 114 -11.72 -12.26 -1.42
CA ASN A 114 -12.47 -11.98 -2.63
C ASN A 114 -12.01 -12.80 -3.86
N PRO A 115 -11.86 -14.14 -3.78
CA PRO A 115 -11.24 -14.93 -4.85
C PRO A 115 -11.94 -14.80 -6.19
N LYS A 116 -13.27 -14.65 -6.20
CA LYS A 116 -14.07 -14.49 -7.43
C LYS A 116 -13.83 -13.15 -8.15
N ARG A 117 -13.28 -12.16 -7.46
CA ARG A 117 -12.96 -10.83 -8.00
C ARG A 117 -11.54 -10.74 -8.57
N ILE A 118 -10.71 -11.75 -8.35
CA ILE A 118 -9.31 -11.74 -8.78
C ILE A 118 -9.19 -12.43 -10.14
N ALA A 119 -8.64 -11.72 -11.12
CA ALA A 119 -8.31 -12.23 -12.45
C ALA A 119 -6.84 -12.67 -12.54
N GLY A 120 -5.97 -12.12 -11.71
CA GLY A 120 -4.54 -12.44 -11.63
C GLY A 120 -3.84 -11.64 -10.56
N ILE A 121 -2.63 -12.04 -10.22
CA ILE A 121 -1.78 -11.35 -9.25
C ILE A 121 -0.37 -11.26 -9.83
N VAL A 122 0.15 -10.04 -9.91
CA VAL A 122 1.56 -9.73 -10.16
C VAL A 122 2.15 -9.22 -8.86
N TYR A 123 3.21 -9.83 -8.38
CA TYR A 123 3.83 -9.43 -7.12
C TYR A 123 5.35 -9.34 -7.25
N MET A 124 5.95 -8.45 -6.50
CA MET A 124 7.38 -8.25 -6.43
C MET A 124 7.78 -7.85 -5.00
N GLU A 125 8.94 -8.34 -4.54
CA GLU A 125 9.46 -8.11 -3.18
C GLU A 125 8.37 -8.34 -2.11
N ALA A 126 7.63 -9.44 -2.26
CA ALA A 126 6.35 -9.64 -1.60
C ALA A 126 6.48 -10.30 -0.24
N ILE A 127 5.68 -9.81 0.71
CA ILE A 127 5.47 -10.44 2.01
C ILE A 127 4.40 -11.52 1.85
N VAL A 128 4.84 -12.75 1.63
CA VAL A 128 3.94 -13.88 1.31
C VAL A 128 3.49 -14.69 2.53
N ARG A 129 4.18 -14.52 3.67
CA ARG A 129 3.85 -15.18 4.93
C ARG A 129 4.41 -14.39 6.12
N PRO A 130 3.90 -14.62 7.34
CA PRO A 130 4.58 -14.17 8.54
C PRO A 130 5.99 -14.76 8.62
N MET A 131 6.96 -13.95 9.01
CA MET A 131 8.35 -14.36 9.21
C MET A 131 8.77 -14.14 10.66
N LYS A 132 9.52 -15.10 11.20
CA LYS A 132 10.15 -14.97 12.51
C LYS A 132 11.49 -14.23 12.35
N TRP A 133 11.94 -13.56 13.42
CA TRP A 133 13.20 -12.81 13.39
C TRP A 133 14.43 -13.67 13.04
N ASN A 134 14.43 -14.95 13.40
CA ASN A 134 15.52 -15.87 13.07
C ASN A 134 15.55 -16.31 11.60
N GLU A 135 14.52 -15.95 10.83
CA GLU A 135 14.46 -16.22 9.37
C GLU A 135 14.96 -15.00 8.56
N TRP A 136 15.23 -13.89 9.21
CA TRP A 136 15.73 -12.67 8.59
C TRP A 136 17.27 -12.65 8.57
N PRO A 137 17.89 -12.00 7.56
CA PRO A 137 19.31 -11.69 7.62
C PRO A 137 19.66 -10.90 8.89
N GLU A 138 20.79 -11.22 9.52
CA GLU A 138 21.16 -10.64 10.82
C GLU A 138 21.17 -9.12 10.81
N ASN A 139 21.74 -8.51 9.77
CA ASN A 139 21.81 -7.05 9.64
C ASN A 139 20.40 -6.43 9.52
N ALA A 140 19.52 -7.01 8.71
CA ALA A 140 18.14 -6.54 8.60
C ALA A 140 17.41 -6.69 9.94
N THR A 141 17.60 -7.80 10.63
CA THR A 141 17.00 -8.03 11.97
C THR A 141 17.40 -6.94 12.96
N LYS A 142 18.69 -6.56 13.01
CA LYS A 142 19.19 -5.49 13.89
C LYS A 142 18.52 -4.16 13.58
N VAL A 143 18.49 -3.76 12.31
CA VAL A 143 17.89 -2.50 11.87
C VAL A 143 16.40 -2.46 12.18
N PHE A 144 15.64 -3.48 11.77
CA PHE A 144 14.19 -3.47 11.97
C PHE A 144 13.75 -3.64 13.42
N LYS A 145 14.55 -4.30 14.27
CA LYS A 145 14.30 -4.30 15.72
C LYS A 145 14.58 -2.94 16.34
N LEU A 146 15.64 -2.26 15.94
CA LEU A 146 15.95 -0.90 16.41
C LEU A 146 14.81 0.07 16.04
N LEU A 147 14.35 0.05 14.79
CA LEU A 147 13.26 0.92 14.35
C LEU A 147 11.90 0.64 15.06
N ARG A 148 11.76 -0.52 15.71
CA ARG A 148 10.58 -0.90 16.51
C ARG A 148 10.77 -0.73 18.02
N SER A 149 11.89 -0.20 18.46
CA SER A 149 12.15 0.14 19.85
C SER A 149 11.75 1.59 20.15
N GLU A 150 11.80 1.99 21.43
CA GLU A 150 11.58 3.38 21.84
C GLU A 150 12.53 4.35 21.14
N ALA A 151 13.80 3.97 20.95
CA ALA A 151 14.74 4.76 20.15
C ALA A 151 14.34 4.88 18.67
N GLY A 152 13.52 3.98 18.18
CA GLY A 152 13.02 4.01 16.81
C GLY A 152 12.11 5.21 16.52
N GLU A 153 11.36 5.70 17.49
CA GLU A 153 10.50 6.87 17.30
C GLU A 153 11.34 8.11 16.97
N GLU A 154 12.39 8.40 17.74
CA GLU A 154 13.32 9.49 17.45
C GLU A 154 13.98 9.33 16.08
N LEU A 155 14.46 8.12 15.77
CA LEU A 155 15.12 7.82 14.49
C LEU A 155 14.19 8.04 13.29
N ILE A 156 12.91 7.72 13.43
CA ILE A 156 11.93 7.83 12.34
C ILE A 156 11.35 9.25 12.27
N LEU A 157 10.86 9.78 13.40
CA LEU A 157 10.08 11.02 13.42
C LEU A 157 10.97 12.29 13.34
N GLU A 158 12.14 12.25 13.97
CA GLU A 158 13.02 13.42 14.02
C GLU A 158 14.16 13.32 13.00
N LYS A 159 14.78 12.14 12.88
CA LYS A 159 15.95 11.95 12.01
C LYS A 159 15.62 11.40 10.61
N ASN A 160 14.36 11.03 10.37
CA ASN A 160 13.87 10.49 9.09
C ASN A 160 14.73 9.32 8.53
N ILE A 161 15.38 8.56 9.40
CA ILE A 161 16.34 7.51 9.02
C ILE A 161 15.73 6.45 8.11
N PHE A 162 14.44 6.13 8.31
CA PHE A 162 13.78 5.12 7.50
C PHE A 162 13.66 5.51 6.02
N VAL A 163 13.51 6.80 5.71
CA VAL A 163 13.43 7.29 4.33
C VAL A 163 14.82 7.61 3.76
N GLU A 164 15.73 8.12 4.62
CA GLU A 164 17.06 8.59 4.17
C GLU A 164 18.09 7.47 4.03
N ARG A 165 17.93 6.34 4.71
CA ARG A 165 18.98 5.32 4.87
C ARG A 165 18.55 3.88 4.55
N ILE A 166 17.29 3.61 4.34
CA ILE A 166 16.73 2.30 3.99
C ILE A 166 16.04 2.37 2.63
#